data_67bc802924c8a51d8112e9388d620173
#
_entry.id   67bc802924c8a51d8112e9388d620173
#
_cell.length_a   1.000
_cell.length_b   1.000
_cell.length_c   1.000
_cell.angle_alpha   90.00
_cell.angle_beta   90.00
_cell.angle_gamma   90.00
#
_symmetry.space_group_name_H-M   'P 1'
#
loop_
_entity.id
_entity.type
_entity.pdbx_description
1 polymer ?
#
loop_
_entity_poly.entity_id
_entity_poly.type
_entity_poly.pdbx_seq_one_letter_code
_entity_poly.pdbx_strand_id
1 'polypeptide(L)'
;MSEVENKFEEAMSMEDPLERARILNEEVLPAVGELRQQIIKQRALSVKEACDFGGGSIEGLTYSKVASELGVSKPLIQQMVALAREITAMSMAQGGPR
;
A
#
# COMPACT_ATOMS: atom_id res chain seq x y z
N MET A 1 2.91 -9.04 -15.02
CA MET A 1 4.22 -8.81 -14.38
C MET A 1 4.38 -7.31 -14.13
N SER A 2 4.92 -6.93 -12.98
CA SER A 2 5.03 -5.52 -12.64
C SER A 2 6.19 -4.85 -13.36
N GLU A 3 6.09 -3.55 -13.55
CA GLU A 3 7.17 -2.75 -14.12
C GLU A 3 8.43 -2.83 -13.27
N VAL A 4 8.27 -2.91 -11.94
CA VAL A 4 9.39 -3.04 -11.01
C VAL A 4 10.16 -4.33 -11.25
N GLU A 5 9.45 -5.44 -11.42
CA GLU A 5 10.07 -6.73 -11.70
C GLU A 5 10.81 -6.71 -13.02
N ASN A 6 10.24 -6.08 -14.05
CA ASN A 6 10.88 -5.95 -15.35
C ASN A 6 12.16 -5.13 -15.27
N LYS A 7 12.14 -4.03 -14.52
CA LYS A 7 13.34 -3.20 -14.32
C LYS A 7 14.42 -3.95 -13.55
N PHE A 8 14.02 -4.72 -12.54
CA PHE A 8 14.96 -5.54 -11.78
C PHE A 8 15.62 -6.58 -12.67
N GLU A 9 14.83 -7.31 -13.48
CA GLU A 9 15.36 -8.31 -14.38
C GLU A 9 16.29 -7.69 -15.43
N GLU A 10 15.93 -6.53 -15.96
CA GLU A 10 16.77 -5.79 -16.88
C GLU A 10 18.11 -5.45 -16.24
N ALA A 11 18.09 -4.97 -15.01
CA ALA A 11 19.32 -4.65 -14.29
C ALA A 11 20.19 -5.89 -14.11
N MET A 12 19.58 -7.01 -13.71
CA MET A 12 20.33 -8.24 -13.48
C MET A 12 20.90 -8.86 -14.77
N SER A 13 20.37 -8.47 -15.94
CA SER A 13 20.90 -8.93 -17.21
C SER A 13 22.14 -8.14 -17.67
N MET A 14 22.46 -7.04 -17.00
CA MET A 14 23.65 -6.24 -17.32
C MET A 14 24.92 -6.96 -16.92
N GLU A 15 25.87 -7.06 -17.85
CA GLU A 15 27.15 -7.69 -17.57
C GLU A 15 28.10 -6.79 -16.77
N ASP A 16 28.03 -5.47 -17.02
CA ASP A 16 28.85 -4.50 -16.31
C ASP A 16 28.32 -4.28 -14.89
N PRO A 17 29.11 -4.63 -13.84
CA PRO A 17 28.64 -4.47 -12.47
C PRO A 17 28.31 -3.04 -12.07
N LEU A 18 29.04 -2.05 -12.60
CA LEU A 18 28.78 -0.66 -12.28
C LEU A 18 27.46 -0.17 -12.90
N GLU A 19 27.22 -0.54 -14.14
CA GLU A 19 25.97 -0.20 -14.83
C GLU A 19 24.78 -0.88 -14.13
N ARG A 20 24.95 -2.14 -13.74
CA ARG A 20 23.94 -2.87 -12.97
C ARG A 20 23.61 -2.14 -11.67
N ALA A 21 24.64 -1.76 -10.92
CA ALA A 21 24.47 -1.06 -9.65
C ALA A 21 23.75 0.27 -9.86
N ARG A 22 24.07 0.98 -10.93
CA ARG A 22 23.44 2.25 -11.23
C ARG A 22 21.95 2.09 -11.49
N ILE A 23 21.57 1.13 -12.31
CA ILE A 23 20.15 0.86 -12.61
C ILE A 23 19.40 0.47 -11.34
N LEU A 24 19.97 -0.40 -10.52
CA LEU A 24 19.36 -0.80 -9.27
C LEU A 24 19.14 0.38 -8.33
N ASN A 25 20.10 1.28 -8.27
CA ASN A 25 20.04 2.45 -7.39
C ASN A 25 19.13 3.54 -7.89
N GLU A 26 19.14 3.84 -9.20
CA GLU A 26 18.43 4.99 -9.76
C GLU A 26 17.04 4.67 -10.28
N GLU A 27 16.79 3.41 -10.68
CA GLU A 27 15.52 3.04 -11.29
C GLU A 27 14.72 2.05 -10.46
N VAL A 28 15.36 1.02 -9.91
CA VAL A 28 14.65 -0.05 -9.21
C VAL A 28 14.23 0.38 -7.80
N LEU A 29 15.17 0.89 -7.01
CA LEU A 29 14.86 1.31 -5.63
C LEU A 29 13.76 2.39 -5.56
N PRO A 30 13.81 3.46 -6.38
CA PRO A 30 12.73 4.44 -6.37
C PRO A 30 11.38 3.84 -6.76
N ALA A 31 11.36 2.94 -7.74
CA ALA A 31 10.12 2.29 -8.18
C ALA A 31 9.52 1.41 -7.08
N VAL A 32 10.36 0.70 -6.33
CA VAL A 32 9.91 -0.10 -5.18
C VAL A 32 9.35 0.80 -4.10
N GLY A 33 9.98 1.95 -3.86
CA GLY A 33 9.48 2.90 -2.87
C GLY A 33 8.09 3.40 -3.20
N GLU A 34 7.84 3.75 -4.45
CA GLU A 34 6.52 4.19 -4.90
C GLU A 34 5.48 3.07 -4.76
N LEU A 35 5.82 1.86 -5.17
CA LEU A 35 4.93 0.71 -5.07
C LEU A 35 4.61 0.41 -3.60
N ARG A 36 5.61 0.50 -2.72
CA ARG A 36 5.42 0.30 -1.29
C ARG A 36 4.40 1.30 -0.73
N GLN A 37 4.50 2.56 -1.12
CA GLN A 37 3.55 3.59 -0.68
C GLN A 37 2.13 3.29 -1.16
N GLN A 38 1.98 2.85 -2.40
CA GLN A 38 0.68 2.47 -2.93
C GLN A 38 0.09 1.28 -2.17
N ILE A 39 0.92 0.29 -1.86
CA ILE A 39 0.49 -0.88 -1.09
C ILE A 39 0.03 -0.48 0.30
N ILE A 40 0.76 0.41 0.97
CA ILE A 40 0.40 0.89 2.31
C ILE A 40 -0.96 1.60 2.27
N LYS A 41 -1.18 2.44 1.28
CA LYS A 41 -2.45 3.15 1.11
C LYS A 41 -3.60 2.18 0.85
N GLN A 42 -3.42 1.25 -0.06
CA GLN A 42 -4.47 0.28 -0.39
C GLN A 42 -4.77 -0.64 0.78
N ARG A 43 -3.76 -1.03 1.54
CA ARG A 43 -3.96 -1.82 2.74
C ARG A 43 -4.82 -1.07 3.75
N ALA A 44 -4.51 0.21 3.97
CA ALA A 44 -5.27 1.04 4.91
C ALA A 44 -6.74 1.18 4.48
N LEU A 45 -6.98 1.43 3.20
CA LEU A 45 -8.34 1.56 2.65
C LEU A 45 -9.11 0.24 2.78
N SER A 46 -8.46 -0.89 2.52
CA SER A 46 -9.07 -2.21 2.62
C SER A 46 -9.44 -2.55 4.07
N VAL A 47 -8.57 -2.20 5.02
CA VAL A 47 -8.84 -2.40 6.44
C VAL A 47 -10.05 -1.57 6.87
N LYS A 48 -10.10 -0.31 6.45
CA LYS A 48 -11.24 0.55 6.78
C LYS A 48 -12.54 -0.01 6.21
N GLU A 49 -12.50 -0.48 4.97
CA GLU A 49 -13.67 -1.10 4.33
C GLU A 49 -14.13 -2.33 5.11
N ALA A 50 -13.21 -3.18 5.56
CA ALA A 50 -13.53 -4.34 6.36
C ALA A 50 -14.17 -3.94 7.69
N CYS A 51 -13.68 -2.88 8.32
CA CYS A 51 -14.26 -2.37 9.57
C CYS A 51 -15.65 -1.76 9.37
N ASP A 52 -15.87 -1.13 8.22
CA ASP A 52 -17.15 -0.48 7.95
C ASP A 52 -18.22 -1.47 7.45
N PHE A 53 -17.82 -2.40 6.59
CA PHE A 53 -18.77 -3.26 5.87
C PHE A 53 -18.57 -4.76 6.10
N GLY A 54 -17.43 -5.14 6.62
CA GLY A 54 -17.17 -6.45 7.19
C GLY A 54 -17.61 -7.68 6.43
N GLY A 55 -17.08 -7.89 5.23
CA GLY A 55 -17.33 -9.13 4.52
C GLY A 55 -18.80 -9.41 4.22
N GLY A 56 -19.61 -8.36 4.04
CA GLY A 56 -21.03 -8.46 3.78
C GLY A 56 -21.90 -8.30 5.03
N SER A 57 -21.30 -8.10 6.19
CA SER A 57 -22.02 -7.82 7.43
C SER A 57 -22.47 -6.37 7.46
N ILE A 58 -23.67 -6.13 7.97
CA ILE A 58 -24.19 -4.76 8.11
C ILE A 58 -23.39 -3.96 9.11
N GLU A 59 -22.90 -4.62 10.16
CA GLU A 59 -22.21 -3.94 11.26
C GLU A 59 -20.70 -3.81 11.04
N GLY A 60 -20.16 -4.49 10.05
CA GLY A 60 -18.72 -4.50 9.83
C GLY A 60 -17.99 -5.36 10.87
N LEU A 61 -16.67 -5.35 10.80
CA LEU A 61 -15.83 -6.10 11.73
C LEU A 61 -15.24 -5.16 12.76
N THR A 62 -15.10 -5.64 13.99
CA THR A 62 -14.43 -4.85 15.02
C THR A 62 -12.94 -4.75 14.73
N TYR A 63 -12.30 -3.73 15.29
CA TYR A 63 -10.85 -3.58 15.15
C TYR A 63 -10.10 -4.80 15.70
N SER A 64 -10.58 -5.36 16.81
CA SER A 64 -9.97 -6.55 17.40
C SER A 64 -10.08 -7.75 16.47
N LYS A 65 -11.21 -7.91 15.80
CA LYS A 65 -11.41 -9.01 14.85
C LYS A 65 -10.49 -8.89 13.65
N VAL A 66 -10.41 -7.68 13.08
CA VAL A 66 -9.54 -7.44 11.93
C VAL A 66 -8.07 -7.65 12.32
N ALA A 67 -7.67 -7.15 13.48
CA ALA A 67 -6.31 -7.34 14.00
C ALA A 67 -5.97 -8.82 14.12
N SER A 68 -6.90 -9.61 14.67
CA SER A 68 -6.72 -11.05 14.83
C SER A 68 -6.58 -11.75 13.47
N GLU A 69 -7.44 -11.41 12.53
CA GLU A 69 -7.41 -12.02 11.18
C GLU A 69 -6.12 -11.69 10.43
N LEU A 70 -5.59 -10.48 10.61
CA LEU A 70 -4.36 -10.06 9.92
C LEU A 70 -3.08 -10.39 10.70
N GLY A 71 -3.22 -10.86 11.94
CA GLY A 71 -2.05 -11.18 12.77
C GLY A 71 -1.26 -9.95 13.19
N VAL A 72 -1.96 -8.82 13.42
CA VAL A 72 -1.32 -7.55 13.81
C VAL A 72 -1.99 -7.02 15.09
N SER A 73 -1.42 -5.96 15.66
CA SER A 73 -1.97 -5.37 16.88
C SER A 73 -3.17 -4.48 16.57
N LYS A 74 -4.06 -4.33 17.56
CA LYS A 74 -5.21 -3.43 17.45
C LYS A 74 -4.79 -1.97 17.23
N PRO A 75 -3.76 -1.43 17.93
CA PRO A 75 -3.28 -0.08 17.64
C PRO A 75 -2.86 0.13 16.19
N LEU A 76 -2.27 -0.89 15.55
CA LEU A 76 -1.91 -0.79 14.15
C LEU A 76 -3.15 -0.67 13.26
N ILE A 77 -4.22 -1.42 13.58
CA ILE A 77 -5.48 -1.29 12.86
C ILE A 77 -6.05 0.14 13.01
N GLN A 78 -5.98 0.70 14.21
CA GLN A 78 -6.43 2.08 14.44
C GLN A 78 -5.64 3.08 13.60
N GLN A 79 -4.33 2.87 13.46
CA GLN A 79 -3.48 3.71 12.62
C GLN A 79 -3.86 3.59 11.14
N MET A 80 -4.14 2.37 10.69
CA MET A 80 -4.55 2.13 9.31
C MET A 80 -5.88 2.81 9.00
N VAL A 81 -6.85 2.72 9.91
CA VAL A 81 -8.15 3.38 9.74
C VAL A 81 -7.99 4.90 9.70
N ALA A 82 -7.14 5.45 10.58
CA ALA A 82 -6.85 6.89 10.58
C ALA A 82 -6.23 7.32 9.25
N LEU A 83 -5.27 6.56 8.74
CA LEU A 83 -4.65 6.85 7.45
C LEU A 83 -5.69 6.78 6.31
N ALA A 84 -6.56 5.78 6.34
CA ALA A 84 -7.60 5.64 5.32
C ALA A 84 -8.55 6.84 5.32
N ARG A 85 -8.90 7.35 6.50
CA ARG A 85 -9.73 8.53 6.64
C ARG A 85 -9.04 9.76 6.06
N GLU A 86 -7.74 9.91 6.29
CA GLU A 86 -6.96 11.01 5.72
C GLU A 86 -6.93 10.93 4.19
N ILE A 87 -6.70 9.73 3.65
CA ILE A 87 -6.68 9.53 2.20
C ILE A 87 -8.03 9.90 1.59
N THR A 88 -9.11 9.44 2.22
CA THR A 88 -10.46 9.72 1.74
C THR A 88 -10.76 11.23 1.79
N ALA A 89 -10.37 11.89 2.88
CA ALA A 89 -10.58 13.33 3.03
C ALA A 89 -9.81 14.11 1.97
N MET A 90 -8.55 13.74 1.74
CA MET A 90 -7.73 14.39 0.71
C MET A 90 -8.31 14.17 -0.69
N SER A 91 -8.76 12.97 -0.97
CA SER A 91 -9.39 12.65 -2.26
C SER A 91 -10.67 13.45 -2.47
N MET A 92 -11.50 13.57 -1.44
CA MET A 92 -12.73 14.36 -1.50
C MET A 92 -12.43 15.85 -1.67
N ALA A 93 -11.40 16.36 -1.01
CA ALA A 93 -10.99 17.75 -1.14
C ALA A 93 -10.49 18.06 -2.54
N GLN A 94 -9.71 17.16 -3.14
CA GLN A 94 -9.20 17.31 -4.50
C GLN A 94 -10.31 17.10 -5.53
N GLY A 95 -11.22 16.17 -5.26
CA GLY A 95 -12.32 15.86 -6.13
C GLY A 95 -13.60 16.63 -5.83
N GLY A 96 -13.49 17.76 -5.16
CA GLY A 96 -14.63 18.53 -4.70
C GLY A 96 -15.62 18.91 -5.79
N PRO A 97 -16.74 19.53 -5.41
CA PRO A 97 -17.77 19.87 -6.38
C PRO A 97 -17.21 20.67 -7.54
N ARG A 98 -17.63 20.32 -8.68
CA ARG A 98 -17.21 20.96 -9.92
C ARG A 98 -18.22 21.99 -10.33
#